data_45c0d8c41434a3e2fd89623fe52e88b3
#
_entry.id   45c0d8c41434a3e2fd89623fe52e88b3
#
_cell.length_a   1.000
_cell.length_b   1.000
_cell.length_c   1.000
_cell.angle_alpha   90.00
_cell.angle_beta   90.00
_cell.angle_gamma   90.00
#
_symmetry.space_group_name_H-M   'P 1'
#
loop_
_entity.id
_entity.type
_entity.pdbx_description
1 polymer ?
#
loop_
_entity_poly.entity_id
_entity_poly.type
_entity_poly.pdbx_seq_one_letter_code
_entity_poly.pdbx_strand_id
1 'polypeptide(L)'
;AAIGDYANQFGYGVVEDLCGHGIGSHLHEEPEIPNFRQSRFRRGIKLKPGMALAVEPMINVGTKDVLWMDDEWTVVTEVNSLSAHSENTILIPDGKPEILSLTEEEKKAGFLNLF
;
A
#
# COMPACT_ATOMS: atom_id res chain seq x y z
N ALA A 1 1.50 -7.80 -3.71
CA ALA A 1 2.05 -8.35 -4.98
C ALA A 1 1.42 -7.67 -6.20
N ALA A 2 0.09 -7.68 -6.36
CA ALA A 2 -0.57 -7.13 -7.56
C ALA A 2 -0.20 -5.67 -7.85
N ILE A 3 -0.17 -4.83 -6.81
CA ILE A 3 0.21 -3.40 -6.92
C ILE A 3 1.65 -3.28 -7.43
N GLY A 4 2.58 -3.99 -6.80
CA GLY A 4 3.99 -3.95 -7.20
C GLY A 4 4.21 -4.49 -8.61
N ASP A 5 3.59 -5.63 -8.94
CA ASP A 5 3.66 -6.22 -10.28
C ASP A 5 3.14 -5.23 -11.35
N TYR A 6 2.10 -4.46 -11.02
CA TYR A 6 1.54 -3.44 -11.93
C TYR A 6 2.47 -2.23 -12.08
N ALA A 7 2.93 -1.65 -10.97
CA ALA A 7 3.84 -0.48 -11.00
C ALA A 7 5.16 -0.78 -11.73
N ASN A 8 5.72 -1.97 -11.52
CA ASN A 8 6.95 -2.40 -12.17
C ASN A 8 6.85 -2.49 -13.71
N GLN A 9 5.65 -2.72 -14.27
CA GLN A 9 5.43 -2.73 -15.72
C GLN A 9 5.71 -1.37 -16.38
N PHE A 10 5.61 -0.29 -15.60
CA PHE A 10 5.87 1.08 -16.04
C PHE A 10 7.26 1.58 -15.65
N GLY A 11 8.11 0.70 -15.09
CA GLY A 11 9.47 1.04 -14.69
C GLY A 11 9.58 1.80 -13.37
N TYR A 12 8.52 1.79 -12.54
CA TYR A 12 8.59 2.37 -11.20
C TYR A 12 9.15 1.38 -10.18
N GLY A 13 10.00 1.86 -9.28
CA GLY A 13 10.43 1.13 -8.11
C GLY A 13 9.32 1.14 -7.02
N VAL A 14 9.01 -0.01 -6.44
CA VAL A 14 8.05 -0.12 -5.34
C VAL A 14 8.83 -0.25 -4.04
N VAL A 15 8.64 0.71 -3.13
CA VAL A 15 9.34 0.73 -1.83
C VAL A 15 9.02 -0.54 -1.05
N GLU A 16 10.07 -1.17 -0.50
CA GLU A 16 9.97 -2.43 0.26
C GLU A 16 10.21 -2.25 1.77
N ASP A 17 10.87 -1.15 2.17
CA ASP A 17 11.20 -0.87 3.56
C ASP A 17 10.01 -0.36 4.38
N LEU A 18 8.94 0.03 3.69
CA LEU A 18 7.68 0.48 4.26
C LEU A 18 6.53 -0.32 3.65
N CYS A 19 5.53 -0.64 4.45
CA CYS A 19 4.39 -1.40 3.99
C CYS A 19 3.09 -0.97 4.68
N GLY A 20 1.97 -1.36 4.12
CA GLY A 20 0.69 -1.22 4.77
C GLY A 20 0.55 -2.15 5.97
N HIS A 21 -0.55 -2.04 6.68
CA HIS A 21 -0.75 -2.70 7.97
C HIS A 21 -2.22 -2.97 8.27
N GLY A 22 -2.48 -3.82 9.25
CA GLY A 22 -3.77 -3.90 9.91
C GLY A 22 -4.07 -2.61 10.67
N ILE A 23 -5.34 -2.28 10.83
CA ILE A 23 -5.81 -1.13 11.59
C ILE A 23 -7.04 -1.51 12.42
N GLY A 24 -7.09 -1.06 13.67
CA GLY A 24 -8.17 -1.41 14.59
C GLY A 24 -8.17 -0.48 15.80
N SER A 25 -7.97 -1.03 17.00
CA SER A 25 -7.85 -0.26 18.24
C SER A 25 -6.62 0.66 18.21
N HIS A 26 -5.59 0.24 17.51
CA HIS A 26 -4.37 1.01 17.27
C HIS A 26 -4.24 1.32 15.79
N LEU A 27 -3.51 2.40 15.47
CA LEU A 27 -3.28 2.81 14.10
C LEU A 27 -2.52 1.73 13.32
N HIS A 28 -1.51 1.13 13.92
CA HIS A 28 -0.71 0.06 13.32
C HIS A 28 -0.92 -1.24 14.09
N GLU A 29 -1.50 -2.22 13.42
CA GLU A 29 -1.72 -3.58 13.93
C GLU A 29 -1.27 -4.60 12.88
N GLU A 30 -1.08 -5.85 13.31
CA GLU A 30 -0.93 -6.96 12.37
C GLU A 30 -2.19 -7.12 11.48
N PRO A 31 -2.05 -7.60 10.26
CA PRO A 31 -0.82 -8.04 9.60
C PRO A 31 -0.09 -6.91 8.84
N GLU A 32 1.19 -7.10 8.56
CA GLU A 32 1.87 -6.33 7.52
C GLU A 32 1.26 -6.59 6.15
N ILE A 33 1.11 -5.52 5.34
CA ILE A 33 0.52 -5.56 4.00
C ILE A 33 1.55 -5.07 2.96
N PRO A 34 2.53 -5.89 2.58
CA PRO A 34 3.53 -5.51 1.59
C PRO A 34 2.91 -5.23 0.22
N ASN A 35 3.37 -4.17 -0.43
CA ASN A 35 2.93 -3.77 -1.76
C ASN A 35 3.69 -4.48 -2.89
N PHE A 36 4.70 -5.26 -2.53
CA PHE A 36 5.58 -6.03 -3.43
C PHE A 36 5.43 -7.54 -3.23
N ARG A 37 6.05 -8.32 -4.10
CA ARG A 37 6.07 -9.79 -4.01
C ARG A 37 7.22 -10.28 -3.17
N GLN A 38 6.96 -10.65 -1.92
CA GLN A 38 7.98 -11.18 -1.01
C GLN A 38 8.56 -12.54 -1.47
N SER A 39 7.74 -13.40 -2.04
CA SER A 39 8.16 -14.72 -2.54
C SER A 39 7.11 -15.32 -3.45
N ARG A 40 7.55 -16.08 -4.47
CA ARG A 40 6.64 -16.84 -5.35
C ARG A 40 5.92 -17.98 -4.62
N PHE A 41 6.46 -18.43 -3.49
CA PHE A 41 5.97 -19.60 -2.75
C PHE A 41 5.24 -19.24 -1.45
N ARG A 42 5.32 -18.02 -0.96
CA ARG A 42 4.60 -17.58 0.22
C ARG A 42 3.29 -16.91 -0.17
N ARG A 43 2.20 -17.61 0.14
CA ARG A 43 0.91 -16.93 0.27
C ARG A 43 0.93 -16.19 1.60
N GLY A 44 0.56 -14.92 1.58
CA GLY A 44 0.35 -14.14 2.81
C GLY A 44 -0.71 -14.79 3.71
N ILE A 45 -1.02 -14.12 4.81
CA ILE A 45 -2.09 -14.56 5.69
C ILE A 45 -3.43 -14.51 4.95
N LYS A 46 -4.35 -15.37 5.38
CA LYS A 46 -5.73 -15.33 4.90
C LYS A 46 -6.46 -14.15 5.55
N LEU A 47 -6.92 -13.20 4.74
CA LEU A 47 -7.77 -12.14 5.21
C LEU A 47 -9.12 -12.69 5.66
N LYS A 48 -9.66 -12.17 6.75
CA LYS A 48 -10.91 -12.59 7.37
C LYS A 48 -11.89 -11.42 7.39
N PRO A 49 -13.20 -11.69 7.31
CA PRO A 49 -14.21 -10.66 7.54
C PRO A 49 -14.00 -9.93 8.86
N GLY A 50 -14.22 -8.61 8.85
CA GLY A 50 -14.00 -7.72 9.98
C GLY A 50 -12.61 -7.12 10.07
N MET A 51 -11.64 -7.59 9.26
CA MET A 51 -10.33 -6.94 9.19
C MET A 51 -10.43 -5.59 8.47
N ALA A 52 -9.80 -4.57 9.03
CA ALA A 52 -9.52 -3.32 8.34
C ALA A 52 -8.02 -3.21 8.08
N LEU A 53 -7.64 -2.77 6.89
CA LEU A 53 -6.27 -2.75 6.40
C LEU A 53 -5.95 -1.39 5.81
N ALA A 54 -4.79 -0.83 6.12
CA ALA A 54 -4.19 0.26 5.37
C ALA A 54 -3.40 -0.33 4.18
N VAL A 55 -3.79 0.05 2.98
CA VAL A 55 -3.08 -0.32 1.73
C VAL A 55 -2.49 0.96 1.17
N GLU A 56 -1.17 1.07 1.25
CA GLU A 56 -0.44 2.34 1.11
C GLU A 56 0.84 2.20 0.27
N PRO A 57 0.72 1.90 -1.02
CA PRO A 57 1.89 1.80 -1.88
C PRO A 57 2.64 3.12 -2.00
N MET A 58 3.97 3.01 -1.93
CA MET A 58 4.91 4.07 -2.27
C MET A 58 5.69 3.65 -3.50
N ILE A 59 5.70 4.48 -4.52
CA ILE A 59 6.39 4.21 -5.79
C ILE A 59 7.37 5.33 -6.12
N ASN A 60 8.56 4.96 -6.59
CA ASN A 60 9.62 5.87 -6.97
C ASN A 60 9.85 5.84 -8.48
N VAL A 61 10.24 6.97 -9.04
CA VAL A 61 10.82 6.98 -10.39
C VAL A 61 12.22 6.34 -10.30
N GLY A 62 12.40 5.19 -10.97
CA GLY A 62 13.65 4.44 -10.96
C GLY A 62 13.68 3.37 -9.87
N THR A 63 14.61 3.46 -8.92
CA THR A 63 14.85 2.40 -7.94
C THR A 63 13.84 2.41 -6.80
N LYS A 64 13.68 1.27 -6.14
CA LYS A 64 12.83 1.11 -4.96
C LYS A 64 13.48 1.63 -3.68
N ASP A 65 14.77 1.95 -3.73
CA ASP A 65 15.59 2.18 -2.57
C ASP A 65 15.32 3.56 -1.96
N VAL A 66 15.34 3.61 -0.63
CA VAL A 66 15.05 4.80 0.17
C VAL A 66 16.12 4.99 1.25
N LEU A 67 16.24 6.23 1.73
CA LEU A 67 17.13 6.61 2.82
C LEU A 67 16.32 7.23 3.94
N TRP A 68 16.63 6.86 5.16
CA TRP A 68 16.14 7.51 6.37
C TRP A 68 17.04 8.68 6.72
N MET A 69 16.43 9.84 6.99
CA MET A 69 17.18 11.02 7.40
C MET A 69 17.52 10.97 8.90
N ASP A 70 18.43 11.86 9.33
CA ASP A 70 18.90 11.90 10.72
C ASP A 70 17.82 12.26 11.76
N ASP A 71 16.66 12.73 11.30
CA ASP A 71 15.50 13.02 12.14
C ASP A 71 14.69 11.78 12.53
N GLU A 72 15.13 10.60 12.07
CA GLU A 72 14.50 9.28 12.29
C GLU A 72 13.02 9.20 11.82
N TRP A 73 12.59 10.16 11.01
CA TRP A 73 11.22 10.28 10.53
C TRP A 73 11.13 10.43 9.01
N THR A 74 11.90 11.34 8.45
CA THR A 74 11.85 11.63 7.02
C THR A 74 12.49 10.53 6.20
N VAL A 75 11.75 10.05 5.20
CA VAL A 75 12.23 9.06 4.23
C VAL A 75 12.26 9.71 2.85
N VAL A 76 13.38 9.58 2.16
CA VAL A 76 13.60 10.12 0.82
C VAL A 76 14.05 9.01 -0.14
N THR A 77 13.88 9.22 -1.44
CA THR A 77 14.43 8.29 -2.44
C THR A 77 15.95 8.38 -2.43
N GLU A 78 16.65 7.24 -2.52
CA GLU A 78 18.11 7.19 -2.48
C GLU A 78 18.76 8.04 -3.57
N VAL A 79 18.15 8.12 -4.74
CA VAL A 79 18.67 8.85 -5.90
C VAL A 79 18.03 10.23 -6.11
N ASN A 80 17.32 10.75 -5.10
CA ASN A 80 16.63 12.03 -5.16
C ASN A 80 15.64 12.16 -6.32
N SER A 81 14.99 11.06 -6.68
CA SER A 81 13.95 11.00 -7.71
C SER A 81 12.57 11.34 -7.13
N LEU A 82 11.58 11.54 -7.99
CA LEU A 82 10.20 11.73 -7.57
C LEU A 82 9.64 10.44 -6.98
N SER A 83 8.82 10.60 -5.94
CA SER A 83 8.07 9.52 -5.30
C SER A 83 6.61 9.93 -5.14
N ALA A 84 5.74 8.94 -5.12
CA ALA A 84 4.32 9.12 -4.82
C ALA A 84 3.87 8.07 -3.79
N HIS A 85 3.07 8.50 -2.83
CA HIS A 85 2.43 7.68 -1.81
C HIS A 85 0.91 7.85 -1.95
N SER A 86 0.18 6.74 -1.94
CA SER A 86 -1.28 6.75 -1.94
C SER A 86 -1.77 5.73 -0.92
N GLU A 87 -2.70 6.11 -0.08
CA GLU A 87 -3.20 5.27 1.01
C GLU A 87 -4.72 5.18 1.00
N ASN A 88 -5.23 3.98 1.21
CA ASN A 88 -6.64 3.74 1.47
C ASN A 88 -6.83 2.72 2.60
N THR A 89 -7.82 3.00 3.44
CA THR A 89 -8.32 2.03 4.42
C THR A 89 -9.38 1.15 3.78
N ILE A 90 -9.16 -0.16 3.84
CA ILE A 90 -10.03 -1.18 3.22
C ILE A 90 -10.62 -2.07 4.29
N LEU A 91 -11.95 -2.17 4.33
CA LEU A 91 -12.67 -3.16 5.12
C LEU A 91 -12.81 -4.47 4.33
N ILE A 92 -12.58 -5.59 4.99
CA ILE A 92 -12.83 -6.93 4.47
C ILE A 92 -14.15 -7.44 5.05
N PRO A 93 -15.26 -7.38 4.31
CA PRO A 93 -16.55 -7.96 4.73
C PRO A 93 -16.67 -9.43 4.29
N ASP A 94 -17.83 -10.04 4.47
CA ASP A 94 -18.18 -11.34 3.91
C ASP A 94 -18.42 -11.34 2.38
N GLY A 95 -18.07 -10.25 1.70
CA GLY A 95 -18.27 -10.04 0.27
C GLY A 95 -17.11 -9.32 -0.39
N LYS A 96 -17.43 -8.36 -1.25
CA LYS A 96 -16.41 -7.53 -1.89
C LYS A 96 -15.78 -6.57 -0.90
N PRO A 97 -14.47 -6.33 -0.95
CA PRO A 97 -13.81 -5.32 -0.13
C PRO A 97 -14.44 -3.94 -0.30
N GLU A 98 -14.45 -3.16 0.78
CA GLU A 98 -14.96 -1.79 0.80
C GLU A 98 -13.85 -0.81 1.12
N ILE A 99 -13.71 0.25 0.31
CA ILE A 99 -12.75 1.32 0.58
C ILE A 99 -13.46 2.36 1.47
N LEU A 100 -12.99 2.50 2.71
CA LEU A 100 -13.61 3.38 3.70
C LEU A 100 -13.16 4.85 3.57
N SER A 101 -11.97 5.08 3.05
CA SER A 101 -11.31 6.40 3.01
C SER A 101 -11.60 7.23 1.74
N LEU A 102 -12.47 6.75 0.84
CA LEU A 102 -12.84 7.53 -0.35
C LEU A 102 -13.59 8.81 0.01
N THR A 103 -13.16 9.92 -0.57
CA THR A 103 -13.88 11.18 -0.53
C THR A 103 -15.18 11.11 -1.34
N GLU A 104 -16.09 12.04 -1.09
CA GLU A 104 -17.34 12.13 -1.89
C GLU A 104 -17.07 12.46 -3.37
N GLU A 105 -15.97 13.14 -3.65
CA GLU A 105 -15.54 13.46 -5.02
C GLU A 105 -15.06 12.20 -5.75
N GLU A 106 -14.23 11.39 -5.10
CA GLU A 106 -13.74 10.12 -5.65
C GLU A 106 -14.88 9.12 -5.88
N LYS A 107 -15.84 9.05 -4.95
CA LYS A 107 -17.05 8.23 -5.12
C LYS A 107 -17.84 8.68 -6.34
N LYS A 108 -18.05 10.00 -6.52
CA LYS A 108 -18.75 10.58 -7.69
C LYS A 108 -18.00 10.36 -8.99
N ALA A 109 -16.66 10.40 -8.96
CA ALA A 109 -15.82 10.13 -10.13
C ALA A 109 -15.81 8.65 -10.55
N GLY A 110 -16.46 7.76 -9.78
CA GLY A 110 -16.61 6.35 -10.11
C GLY A 110 -15.36 5.51 -9.78
N PHE A 111 -14.53 5.96 -8.85
CA PHE A 111 -13.35 5.20 -8.39
C PHE A 111 -13.71 3.77 -7.95
N LEU A 112 -14.93 3.56 -7.43
CA LEU A 112 -15.45 2.24 -7.06
C LEU A 112 -15.72 1.31 -8.26
N ASN A 113 -15.75 1.84 -9.49
CA ASN A 113 -16.04 1.07 -10.70
C ASN A 113 -14.77 0.57 -11.42
N LEU A 114 -13.60 0.86 -10.86
CA LEU A 114 -12.31 0.44 -11.43
C LEU A 114 -11.85 -0.94 -10.96
N PHE A 115 -12.63 -1.59 -10.07
CA PHE A 115 -12.30 -2.89 -9.46
C PHE A 115 -13.41 -3.92 -9.57
#